data_7f136ab85f7b382f4d00fe9ee163a205
#
_entry.id   7f136ab85f7b382f4d00fe9ee163a205
#
_cell.length_a   1.000
_cell.length_b   1.000
_cell.length_c   1.000
_cell.angle_alpha   90.00
_cell.angle_beta   90.00
_cell.angle_gamma   90.00
#
_symmetry.space_group_name_H-M   'P 1'
#
loop_
_entity.id
_entity.type
_entity.pdbx_description
1 polymer ?
#
loop_
_entity_poly.entity_id
_entity_poly.type
_entity_poly.pdbx_seq_one_letter_code
_entity_poly.pdbx_strand_id
1 'polypeptide(L)' 'MNIHLCKGDETLEEALEYINTHDKENKKYTFNKEADRCYIGDEAFVSAPVLINYKNTYYALREVE' A
#
# COMPACT_ATOMS: atom_id res chain seq x y z
N MET A 1 8.20 6.00 4.92
CA MET A 1 7.18 5.02 4.47
C MET A 1 5.81 5.45 5.00
N ASN A 2 4.83 5.52 4.12
CA ASN A 2 3.46 5.89 4.49
C ASN A 2 2.61 4.64 4.59
N ILE A 3 1.73 4.61 5.60
CA ILE A 3 0.82 3.49 5.79
C ILE A 3 -0.61 4.00 5.66
N HIS A 4 -1.35 3.44 4.72
CA HIS A 4 -2.77 3.71 4.58
C HIS A 4 -3.57 2.62 5.28
N LEU A 5 -4.40 3.02 6.24
CA LEU A 5 -5.24 2.08 6.97
C LEU A 5 -6.61 2.04 6.31
N CYS A 6 -6.99 0.88 5.79
CA CYS A 6 -8.32 0.72 5.20
C CYS A 6 -9.38 0.86 6.29
N LYS A 7 -10.45 1.56 5.96
CA LYS A 7 -11.53 1.86 6.89
C LYS A 7 -12.76 1.05 6.54
N GLY A 8 -13.33 0.40 7.55
CA GLY A 8 -14.60 -0.29 7.38
C GLY A 8 -14.56 -1.30 6.24
N ASP A 9 -15.38 -1.05 5.23
CA ASP A 9 -15.51 -1.93 4.07
C ASP A 9 -14.73 -1.45 2.85
N GLU A 10 -13.79 -0.53 3.03
CA GLU A 10 -12.92 -0.11 1.95
C GLU A 10 -12.14 -1.29 1.39
N THR A 11 -12.15 -1.43 0.06
CA THR A 11 -11.41 -2.52 -0.60
C THR A 11 -9.97 -2.08 -0.90
N LEU A 12 -9.13 -3.06 -1.27
CA LEU A 12 -7.76 -2.76 -1.68
C LEU A 12 -7.71 -1.84 -2.89
N GLU A 13 -8.60 -2.07 -3.86
CA GLU A 13 -8.65 -1.24 -5.06
C GLU A 13 -9.04 0.19 -4.71
N GLU A 14 -9.99 0.35 -3.81
CA GLU A 14 -10.40 1.69 -3.36
C GLU A 14 -9.27 2.40 -2.63
N ALA A 15 -8.53 1.67 -1.80
CA ALA A 15 -7.39 2.24 -1.08
C ALA A 15 -6.31 2.70 -2.06
N LEU A 16 -6.00 1.87 -3.06
CA LEU A 16 -5.02 2.22 -4.07
C LEU A 16 -5.46 3.45 -4.87
N GLU A 17 -6.72 3.49 -5.25
CA GLU A 17 -7.27 4.64 -5.99
C GLU A 17 -7.17 5.91 -5.15
N TYR A 18 -7.50 5.82 -3.86
CA TYR A 18 -7.40 6.97 -2.96
C TYR A 18 -5.97 7.48 -2.90
N ILE A 19 -5.00 6.59 -2.73
CA ILE A 19 -3.59 6.97 -2.67
C ILE A 19 -3.17 7.68 -3.95
N ASN A 20 -3.55 7.13 -5.09
CA ASN A 20 -3.17 7.70 -6.39
C ASN A 20 -3.84 9.06 -6.64
N THR A 21 -5.04 9.25 -6.12
CA THR A 21 -5.77 10.50 -6.29
C THR A 21 -5.23 11.61 -5.40
N HIS A 22 -4.77 11.26 -4.20
CA HIS A 22 -4.39 12.22 -3.17
C HIS A 22 -2.88 12.37 -2.99
N ASP A 23 -2.08 11.83 -3.89
CA ASP A 23 -0.64 11.97 -3.78
C ASP A 23 -0.21 13.40 -4.12
N LYS A 24 0.46 14.05 -3.18
CA LYS A 24 0.88 15.44 -3.31
C LYS A 24 1.94 15.64 -4.38
N GLU A 25 2.69 14.61 -4.68
CA GLU A 25 3.75 14.66 -5.69
C GLU A 25 3.31 14.15 -7.05
N ASN A 26 2.03 13.84 -7.20
CA ASN A 26 1.45 13.29 -8.42
C ASN A 26 2.09 11.96 -8.85
N LYS A 27 2.64 11.26 -7.90
CA LYS A 27 3.15 9.92 -8.14
C LYS A 27 2.00 8.94 -8.26
N LYS A 28 2.20 7.90 -9.07
CA LYS A 28 1.22 6.84 -9.21
C LYS A 28 1.83 5.55 -8.69
N TYR A 29 0.99 4.73 -8.10
CA TYR A 29 1.42 3.49 -7.45
C TYR A 29 0.62 2.31 -7.96
N THR A 30 1.23 1.15 -7.88
CA THR A 30 0.56 -0.11 -8.15
C THR A 30 1.04 -1.14 -7.14
N PHE A 31 0.35 -2.27 -7.05
CA PHE A 31 0.77 -3.33 -6.14
C PHE A 31 2.11 -3.91 -6.61
N ASN A 32 2.97 -4.18 -5.65
CA ASN A 32 4.25 -4.81 -5.92
C ASN A 32 4.03 -6.32 -6.02
N LYS A 33 4.09 -6.86 -7.23
CA LYS A 33 3.81 -8.27 -7.49
C LYS A 33 4.80 -9.22 -6.82
N GLU A 34 6.02 -8.76 -6.58
CA GLU A 34 7.03 -9.59 -5.94
C GLU A 34 6.87 -9.63 -4.42
N ALA A 35 6.10 -8.69 -3.89
CA ALA A 35 5.89 -8.58 -2.46
C ALA A 35 4.49 -8.04 -2.21
N ASP A 36 3.48 -8.85 -2.58
CA ASP A 36 2.09 -8.46 -2.42
C ASP A 36 1.76 -8.13 -0.96
N ARG A 37 2.44 -8.82 -0.05
CA ARG A 37 2.20 -8.64 1.37
C ARG A 37 3.52 -8.44 2.08
N CYS A 38 3.48 -7.64 3.13
CA CYS A 38 4.59 -7.54 4.04
C CYS A 38 4.05 -7.48 5.45
N TYR A 39 4.87 -7.87 6.39
CA TYR A 39 4.49 -7.89 7.80
C TYR A 39 5.39 -6.95 8.57
N ILE A 40 4.77 -6.07 9.37
CA ILE A 40 5.50 -5.15 10.23
C ILE A 40 5.49 -5.74 11.63
N GLY A 41 6.68 -5.86 12.20
CA GLY A 41 6.83 -6.45 13.52
C GLY A 41 7.33 -7.88 13.52
N ASP A 42 7.19 -8.58 12.40
CA ASP A 42 7.67 -9.95 12.25
C ASP A 42 8.91 -10.03 11.36
N GLU A 43 9.50 -8.89 11.09
CA GLU A 43 10.71 -8.75 10.30
C GLU A 43 10.57 -9.06 8.82
N ALA A 44 9.51 -9.69 8.43
CA ALA A 44 9.28 -10.07 7.04
C ALA A 44 8.53 -8.94 6.32
N PHE A 45 9.23 -7.85 6.03
CA PHE A 45 8.62 -6.80 5.24
C PHE A 45 9.60 -6.33 4.18
N VAL A 46 9.06 -5.75 3.14
CA VAL A 46 9.86 -5.21 2.04
C VAL A 46 9.89 -3.69 2.13
N SER A 47 10.95 -3.11 1.61
CA SER A 47 11.04 -1.67 1.51
C SER A 47 10.06 -1.19 0.45
N ALA A 48 9.15 -0.32 0.81
CA ALA A 48 8.15 0.21 -0.09
C ALA A 48 7.84 1.64 0.29
N PRO A 49 7.53 2.51 -0.67
CA PRO A 49 7.17 3.89 -0.35
C PRO A 49 5.83 3.98 0.38
N VAL A 50 4.91 3.09 0.07
CA VAL A 50 3.58 3.08 0.66
C VAL A 50 3.16 1.65 0.97
N LEU A 51 2.51 1.48 2.12
CA LEU A 51 1.89 0.22 2.51
C LEU A 51 0.40 0.44 2.70
N ILE A 52 -0.40 -0.55 2.34
CA ILE A 52 -1.83 -0.57 2.66
C ILE A 52 -2.06 -1.65 3.70
N ASN A 53 -2.67 -1.28 4.81
CA ASN A 53 -3.11 -2.26 5.80
C ASN A 53 -4.57 -2.59 5.53
N TYR A 54 -4.81 -3.80 5.07
CA TYR A 54 -6.14 -4.29 4.75
C TYR A 54 -6.38 -5.59 5.51
N LYS A 55 -7.35 -5.57 6.40
CA LYS A 55 -7.70 -6.74 7.23
C LYS A 55 -6.48 -7.35 7.91
N ASN A 56 -5.68 -6.49 8.54
CA ASN A 56 -4.47 -6.87 9.28
C ASN A 56 -3.37 -7.47 8.39
N THR A 57 -3.43 -7.27 7.10
CA THR A 57 -2.39 -7.67 6.17
C THR A 57 -1.84 -6.43 5.48
N TYR A 58 -0.53 -6.35 5.40
CA TYR A 58 0.12 -5.21 4.75
C TYR A 58 0.43 -5.55 3.31
N TYR A 59 0.08 -4.64 2.41
CA TYR A 59 0.33 -4.77 0.98
C TYR A 59 1.27 -3.66 0.55
N ALA A 60 2.36 -4.03 -0.10
CA ALA A 60 3.38 -3.08 -0.53
C ALA A 60 3.02 -2.50 -1.89
N LEU A 61 3.20 -1.19 -2.03
CA LEU A 61 3.01 -0.51 -3.30
C LEU A 61 4.36 -0.07 -3.85
N ARG A 62 4.43 0.06 -5.17
CA ARG A 62 5.61 0.59 -5.86
C ARG A 62 5.16 1.68 -6.82
N GLU A 63 6.06 2.58 -7.15
CA GLU A 63 5.75 3.60 -8.14
C GLU A 63 5.64 2.97 -9.53
N VAL A 64 4.67 3.46 -10.29
CA VAL A 64 4.52 3.10 -11.70
C VAL A 64 5.55 3.90 -12.49
N GLU A 65 6.32 3.23 -13.29
CA GLU A 65 7.32 3.87 -14.14
C GLU A 65 6.69 4.50 -15.38
#